data_0a85c7d4a385445d231424d9f4f66a04
#
_entry.id   0a85c7d4a385445d231424d9f4f66a04
#
_cell.length_a   1.000
_cell.length_b   1.000
_cell.length_c   1.000
_cell.angle_alpha   90.00
_cell.angle_beta   90.00
_cell.angle_gamma   90.00
#
_symmetry.space_group_name_H-M   'P 1'
#
loop_
_entity.id
_entity.type
_entity.pdbx_description
1 polymer ?
#
loop_
_entity_poly.entity_id
_entity_poly.type
_entity_poly.pdbx_seq_one_letter_code
_entity_poly.pdbx_strand_id
1 'polypeptide(L)'
;MNKLIASAVIMFSSHTVSALELLVPAYFYPVDDGVTYWQTLADAAPDVAITAILNPDSGPGAAFDSDYAAVANAFQAAGGRLIGYVYTGYGARSEALVKAEIDRYYAQYGVDGIFLDEVSNLAQHLGYYQSLHAYIKGGFERNHIVANPGTQTPEAWLATADVLVTFESPAAEYAGYAPDPWTAAQDATRFAHLVYDVADADAMRTIIDTARAHNVGHVYVTDDRGDNPWDTLPTYWAAETAYAAAVPEPSAWAGFVAGLALLVARLRRRPR
;
A
#
# COMPACT_ATOMS: atom_id res chain seq x y z
N MET A 1 3.61 26.77 54.61
CA MET A 1 2.60 26.61 53.54
C MET A 1 3.32 26.22 52.25
N ASN A 2 3.42 24.92 51.97
CA ASN A 2 4.07 24.41 50.77
C ASN A 2 3.05 24.36 49.63
N LYS A 3 3.32 25.11 48.57
CA LYS A 3 2.53 25.05 47.33
C LYS A 3 3.10 23.91 46.48
N LEU A 4 2.35 22.81 46.34
CA LEU A 4 2.56 21.78 45.34
C LEU A 4 2.20 22.38 43.97
N ILE A 5 3.20 22.47 43.08
CA ILE A 5 2.99 22.77 41.66
C ILE A 5 2.79 21.42 40.97
N ALA A 6 1.56 21.12 40.58
CA ALA A 6 1.26 19.96 39.76
C ALA A 6 1.67 20.28 38.31
N SER A 7 2.75 19.64 37.83
CA SER A 7 3.11 19.69 36.42
C SER A 7 2.23 18.69 35.66
N ALA A 8 1.31 19.22 34.86
CA ALA A 8 0.58 18.41 33.88
C ALA A 8 1.53 18.01 32.74
N VAL A 9 1.83 16.74 32.66
CA VAL A 9 2.51 16.15 31.50
C VAL A 9 1.47 15.96 30.41
N ILE A 10 1.46 16.83 29.43
CA ILE A 10 0.66 16.63 28.20
C ILE A 10 1.42 15.61 27.34
N MET A 11 0.93 14.38 27.33
CA MET A 11 1.41 13.38 26.36
C MET A 11 0.83 13.73 24.99
N PHE A 12 1.66 14.28 24.12
CA PHE A 12 1.36 14.33 22.71
C PHE A 12 1.57 12.91 22.15
N SER A 13 0.50 12.24 21.77
CA SER A 13 0.59 11.08 20.91
C SER A 13 1.14 11.54 19.56
N SER A 14 2.43 11.31 19.32
CA SER A 14 3.04 11.51 18.01
C SER A 14 2.51 10.41 17.10
N HIS A 15 1.50 10.70 16.29
CA HIS A 15 1.21 9.88 15.14
C HIS A 15 2.41 10.01 14.20
N THR A 16 3.12 8.91 14.00
CA THR A 16 4.16 8.83 12.98
C THR A 16 3.44 8.82 11.64
N VAL A 17 3.54 9.89 10.86
CA VAL A 17 3.12 9.86 9.45
C VAL A 17 4.18 9.03 8.72
N SER A 18 3.83 7.87 8.22
CA SER A 18 4.73 7.05 7.39
C SER A 18 4.96 7.70 6.03
N ALA A 19 6.10 7.40 5.39
CA ALA A 19 6.30 7.71 3.98
C ALA A 19 5.18 7.06 3.17
N LEU A 20 4.71 7.74 2.12
CA LEU A 20 3.69 7.21 1.24
C LEU A 20 4.31 6.16 0.33
N GLU A 21 3.69 4.98 0.23
CA GLU A 21 4.08 3.92 -0.68
C GLU A 21 3.06 3.82 -1.84
N LEU A 22 3.54 3.57 -3.06
CA LEU A 22 2.67 3.31 -4.20
C LEU A 22 2.36 1.82 -4.28
N LEU A 23 1.06 1.46 -4.23
CA LEU A 23 0.58 0.09 -4.42
C LEU A 23 0.02 -0.02 -5.85
N VAL A 24 0.82 -0.50 -6.79
CA VAL A 24 0.54 -0.44 -8.23
C VAL A 24 0.00 -1.78 -8.73
N PRO A 25 -1.27 -1.87 -9.15
CA PRO A 25 -1.75 -3.02 -9.93
C PRO A 25 -1.10 -3.01 -11.31
N ALA A 26 -0.04 -3.83 -11.50
CA ALA A 26 0.74 -3.88 -12.74
C ALA A 26 0.18 -4.96 -13.68
N TYR A 27 -1.07 -4.76 -14.18
CA TYR A 27 -1.78 -5.77 -14.98
C TYR A 27 -1.52 -5.65 -16.48
N PHE A 28 -0.38 -5.07 -16.84
CA PHE A 28 0.11 -4.95 -18.21
C PHE A 28 1.08 -6.09 -18.53
N TYR A 29 0.76 -6.85 -19.59
CA TYR A 29 1.60 -7.95 -20.05
C TYR A 29 2.96 -7.42 -20.54
N PRO A 30 4.12 -8.04 -20.15
CA PRO A 30 5.46 -7.50 -20.42
C PRO A 30 5.93 -7.73 -21.86
N VAL A 31 5.14 -7.30 -22.84
CA VAL A 31 5.49 -7.21 -24.27
C VAL A 31 5.11 -5.83 -24.78
N ASP A 32 5.68 -5.39 -25.87
CA ASP A 32 5.45 -4.09 -26.50
C ASP A 32 5.50 -2.94 -25.46
N ASP A 33 4.43 -2.18 -25.31
CA ASP A 33 4.34 -1.06 -24.33
C ASP A 33 4.44 -1.54 -22.88
N GLY A 34 4.00 -2.76 -22.58
CA GLY A 34 4.07 -3.32 -21.23
C GLY A 34 5.50 -3.48 -20.72
N VAL A 35 6.48 -3.78 -21.59
CA VAL A 35 7.91 -3.76 -21.21
C VAL A 35 8.32 -2.37 -20.74
N THR A 36 7.86 -1.34 -21.44
CA THR A 36 8.16 0.06 -21.08
C THR A 36 7.53 0.44 -19.74
N TYR A 37 6.32 -0.01 -19.44
CA TYR A 37 5.68 0.23 -18.14
C TYR A 37 6.46 -0.43 -17.00
N TRP A 38 6.84 -1.71 -17.16
CA TRP A 38 7.66 -2.39 -16.15
C TRP A 38 9.03 -1.74 -15.95
N GLN A 39 9.68 -1.28 -17.04
CA GLN A 39 10.93 -0.52 -16.93
C GLN A 39 10.71 0.80 -16.19
N THR A 40 9.61 1.50 -16.47
CA THR A 40 9.26 2.76 -15.81
C THR A 40 9.03 2.57 -14.30
N LEU A 41 8.41 1.45 -13.89
CA LEU A 41 8.30 1.08 -12.48
C LEU A 41 9.67 0.84 -11.84
N ALA A 42 10.54 0.09 -12.53
CA ALA A 42 11.89 -0.21 -12.04
C ALA A 42 12.75 1.05 -11.92
N ASP A 43 12.64 1.98 -12.86
CA ASP A 43 13.37 3.24 -12.84
C ASP A 43 12.95 4.16 -11.68
N ALA A 44 11.68 4.07 -11.24
CA ALA A 44 11.16 4.87 -10.13
C ALA A 44 11.42 4.25 -8.74
N ALA A 45 11.59 2.93 -8.66
CA ALA A 45 11.71 2.20 -7.39
C ALA A 45 12.87 2.66 -6.46
N PRO A 46 14.03 3.18 -6.95
CA PRO A 46 15.06 3.72 -6.09
C PRO A 46 14.68 5.01 -5.35
N ASP A 47 13.73 5.78 -5.89
CA ASP A 47 13.38 7.11 -5.39
C ASP A 47 12.07 7.12 -4.58
N VAL A 48 11.20 6.16 -4.80
CA VAL A 48 9.91 6.04 -4.10
C VAL A 48 9.59 4.57 -3.81
N ALA A 49 9.05 4.29 -2.62
CA ALA A 49 8.63 2.93 -2.28
C ALA A 49 7.46 2.49 -3.19
N ILE A 50 7.66 1.39 -3.92
CA ILE A 50 6.65 0.83 -4.83
C ILE A 50 6.45 -0.65 -4.51
N THR A 51 5.20 -1.04 -4.26
CA THR A 51 4.74 -2.43 -4.30
C THR A 51 3.95 -2.65 -5.58
N ALA A 52 4.47 -3.49 -6.49
CA ALA A 52 3.78 -3.87 -7.73
C ALA A 52 3.05 -5.21 -7.56
N ILE A 53 1.82 -5.27 -8.06
CA ILE A 53 0.98 -6.46 -8.06
C ILE A 53 1.12 -7.16 -9.40
N LEU A 54 1.75 -8.34 -9.40
CA LEU A 54 1.95 -9.17 -10.57
C LEU A 54 0.71 -10.04 -10.85
N ASN A 55 0.11 -9.90 -12.02
CA ASN A 55 -1.10 -10.64 -12.40
C ASN A 55 -1.00 -11.20 -13.83
N PRO A 56 -0.32 -12.34 -14.06
CA PRO A 56 -0.16 -12.93 -15.37
C PRO A 56 -1.45 -13.38 -16.06
N ASP A 57 -2.40 -13.98 -15.31
CA ASP A 57 -3.61 -14.58 -15.90
C ASP A 57 -4.69 -14.74 -14.82
N SER A 58 -5.17 -13.61 -14.25
CA SER A 58 -6.03 -13.62 -13.06
C SER A 58 -5.53 -14.56 -11.95
N GLY A 59 -4.20 -14.59 -11.81
CA GLY A 59 -3.43 -15.51 -10.99
C GLY A 59 -2.03 -15.72 -11.59
N PRO A 60 -1.27 -16.75 -11.11
CA PRO A 60 0.10 -17.01 -11.57
C PRO A 60 0.19 -17.60 -12.99
N GLY A 61 -0.95 -17.84 -13.64
CA GLY A 61 -1.01 -18.57 -14.90
C GLY A 61 -0.88 -20.09 -14.75
N ALA A 62 -1.20 -20.81 -15.82
CA ALA A 62 -1.11 -22.27 -15.86
C ALA A 62 0.34 -22.75 -16.00
N ALA A 63 1.22 -21.96 -16.62
CA ALA A 63 2.63 -22.24 -16.87
C ALA A 63 3.50 -21.04 -16.45
N PHE A 64 4.79 -21.32 -16.25
CA PHE A 64 5.79 -20.28 -16.04
C PHE A 64 5.90 -19.39 -17.29
N ASP A 65 5.91 -18.09 -17.06
CA ASP A 65 6.07 -17.08 -18.10
C ASP A 65 7.42 -16.36 -17.91
N SER A 66 8.32 -16.54 -18.90
CA SER A 66 9.68 -15.98 -18.84
C SER A 66 9.71 -14.45 -18.98
N ASP A 67 8.72 -13.86 -19.67
CA ASP A 67 8.66 -12.43 -19.90
C ASP A 67 8.28 -11.74 -18.59
N TYR A 68 7.29 -12.27 -17.88
CA TYR A 68 6.99 -11.80 -16.50
C TYR A 68 8.15 -12.02 -15.53
N ALA A 69 8.83 -13.18 -15.60
CA ALA A 69 9.97 -13.42 -14.71
C ALA A 69 11.12 -12.44 -14.95
N ALA A 70 11.36 -12.04 -16.20
CA ALA A 70 12.42 -11.08 -16.53
C ALA A 70 12.13 -9.69 -15.94
N VAL A 71 10.93 -9.15 -16.11
CA VAL A 71 10.55 -7.84 -15.59
C VAL A 71 10.41 -7.86 -14.07
N ALA A 72 9.91 -8.94 -13.49
CA ALA A 72 9.83 -9.14 -12.04
C ALA A 72 11.22 -9.06 -11.39
N ASN A 73 12.19 -9.79 -11.91
CA ASN A 73 13.56 -9.77 -11.42
C ASN A 73 14.21 -8.38 -11.55
N ALA A 74 13.99 -7.68 -12.67
CA ALA A 74 14.52 -6.35 -12.89
C ALA A 74 13.92 -5.33 -11.89
N PHE A 75 12.61 -5.39 -11.66
CA PHE A 75 11.92 -4.52 -10.71
C PHE A 75 12.38 -4.75 -9.26
N GLN A 76 12.48 -6.02 -8.83
CA GLN A 76 12.99 -6.36 -7.49
C GLN A 76 14.48 -5.96 -7.33
N ALA A 77 15.31 -6.14 -8.37
CA ALA A 77 16.71 -5.71 -8.35
C ALA A 77 16.87 -4.19 -8.23
N ALA A 78 15.90 -3.40 -8.72
CA ALA A 78 15.83 -1.96 -8.55
C ALA A 78 15.35 -1.51 -7.17
N GLY A 79 14.91 -2.44 -6.30
CA GLY A 79 14.45 -2.16 -4.94
C GLY A 79 12.92 -2.14 -4.78
N GLY A 80 12.17 -2.43 -5.83
CA GLY A 80 10.72 -2.58 -5.78
C GLY A 80 10.28 -3.85 -5.04
N ARG A 81 9.14 -3.81 -4.37
CA ARG A 81 8.49 -4.99 -3.78
C ARG A 81 7.51 -5.59 -4.80
N LEU A 82 7.59 -6.89 -5.03
CA LEU A 82 6.71 -7.61 -5.94
C LEU A 82 5.79 -8.54 -5.18
N ILE A 83 4.47 -8.43 -5.38
CA ILE A 83 3.48 -9.34 -4.77
C ILE A 83 2.62 -10.00 -5.85
N GLY A 84 2.23 -11.26 -5.62
CA GLY A 84 1.44 -12.03 -6.59
C GLY A 84 -0.05 -11.89 -6.36
N TYR A 85 -0.82 -11.72 -7.43
CA TYR A 85 -2.28 -11.62 -7.41
C TYR A 85 -2.95 -12.99 -7.25
N VAL A 86 -3.81 -13.15 -6.27
CA VAL A 86 -4.65 -14.34 -6.08
C VAL A 86 -6.05 -13.91 -5.66
N TYR A 87 -7.07 -14.18 -6.50
CA TYR A 87 -8.45 -13.88 -6.13
C TYR A 87 -9.04 -14.95 -5.22
N THR A 88 -9.93 -14.56 -4.32
CA THR A 88 -10.54 -15.45 -3.33
C THR A 88 -12.03 -15.72 -3.57
N GLY A 89 -12.64 -15.04 -4.55
CA GLY A 89 -14.05 -15.16 -4.87
C GLY A 89 -14.92 -14.82 -3.67
N TYR A 90 -14.58 -13.77 -2.94
CA TYR A 90 -15.25 -13.33 -1.72
C TYR A 90 -15.37 -14.44 -0.63
N GLY A 91 -14.35 -15.31 -0.57
CA GLY A 91 -14.29 -16.45 0.34
C GLY A 91 -15.01 -17.70 -0.18
N ALA A 92 -15.43 -17.72 -1.45
CA ALA A 92 -16.10 -18.88 -2.05
C ALA A 92 -15.13 -19.88 -2.69
N ARG A 93 -13.90 -19.43 -3.07
CA ARG A 93 -12.87 -20.35 -3.59
C ARG A 93 -12.31 -21.24 -2.48
N SER A 94 -12.04 -22.51 -2.80
CA SER A 94 -11.45 -23.40 -1.82
C SER A 94 -10.04 -22.95 -1.42
N GLU A 95 -9.71 -23.02 -0.14
CA GLU A 95 -8.36 -22.69 0.35
C GLU A 95 -7.27 -23.50 -0.36
N ALA A 96 -7.54 -24.76 -0.73
CA ALA A 96 -6.56 -25.60 -1.41
C ALA A 96 -6.16 -25.04 -2.78
N LEU A 97 -7.09 -24.49 -3.54
CA LEU A 97 -6.82 -23.86 -4.84
C LEU A 97 -6.06 -22.54 -4.65
N VAL A 98 -6.49 -21.71 -3.71
CA VAL A 98 -5.83 -20.44 -3.40
C VAL A 98 -4.39 -20.68 -2.91
N LYS A 99 -4.17 -21.62 -2.01
CA LYS A 99 -2.83 -22.00 -1.51
C LYS A 99 -1.93 -22.53 -2.63
N ALA A 100 -2.47 -23.32 -3.56
CA ALA A 100 -1.70 -23.81 -4.71
C ALA A 100 -1.27 -22.68 -5.67
N GLU A 101 -2.06 -21.62 -5.83
CA GLU A 101 -1.65 -20.44 -6.60
C GLU A 101 -0.60 -19.61 -5.85
N ILE A 102 -0.74 -19.45 -4.55
CA ILE A 102 0.27 -18.83 -3.70
C ILE A 102 1.62 -19.54 -3.85
N ASP A 103 1.65 -20.87 -3.72
CA ASP A 103 2.87 -21.66 -3.87
C ASP A 103 3.52 -21.45 -5.25
N ARG A 104 2.70 -21.37 -6.31
CA ARG A 104 3.20 -21.14 -7.67
C ARG A 104 3.85 -19.76 -7.82
N TYR A 105 3.29 -18.71 -7.24
CA TYR A 105 3.90 -17.39 -7.27
C TYR A 105 5.29 -17.38 -6.64
N TYR A 106 5.43 -17.96 -5.47
CA TYR A 106 6.73 -18.05 -4.81
C TYR A 106 7.73 -18.92 -5.61
N ALA A 107 7.26 -20.05 -6.15
CA ALA A 107 8.12 -20.97 -6.90
C ALA A 107 8.54 -20.42 -8.28
N GLN A 108 7.67 -19.69 -8.95
CA GLN A 108 7.89 -19.25 -10.34
C GLN A 108 8.49 -17.85 -10.43
N TYR A 109 8.07 -16.92 -9.56
CA TYR A 109 8.42 -15.50 -9.69
C TYR A 109 9.16 -14.94 -8.46
N GLY A 110 9.33 -15.73 -7.39
CA GLY A 110 10.08 -15.31 -6.21
C GLY A 110 9.50 -14.04 -5.55
N VAL A 111 8.18 -13.93 -5.52
CA VAL A 111 7.47 -12.75 -5.00
C VAL A 111 7.79 -12.45 -3.53
N ASP A 112 7.62 -11.19 -3.11
CA ASP A 112 7.84 -10.73 -1.74
C ASP A 112 6.58 -10.86 -0.88
N GLY A 113 5.46 -11.27 -1.49
CA GLY A 113 4.19 -11.41 -0.80
C GLY A 113 3.04 -11.72 -1.73
N ILE A 114 1.82 -11.62 -1.22
CA ILE A 114 0.59 -11.95 -1.93
C ILE A 114 -0.42 -10.81 -1.82
N PHE A 115 -1.03 -10.48 -2.94
CA PHE A 115 -2.24 -9.66 -3.01
C PHE A 115 -3.45 -10.60 -3.10
N LEU A 116 -4.22 -10.65 -2.02
CA LEU A 116 -5.48 -11.39 -1.99
C LEU A 116 -6.59 -10.47 -2.50
N ASP A 117 -7.15 -10.80 -3.65
CA ASP A 117 -8.24 -10.04 -4.25
C ASP A 117 -9.61 -10.66 -4.01
N GLU A 118 -10.68 -9.88 -4.34
CA GLU A 118 -12.06 -10.27 -4.08
C GLU A 118 -12.26 -10.74 -2.63
N VAL A 119 -11.72 -9.97 -1.67
CA VAL A 119 -11.84 -10.31 -0.25
C VAL A 119 -13.22 -9.96 0.27
N SER A 120 -13.88 -10.91 0.90
CA SER A 120 -15.17 -10.67 1.56
C SER A 120 -14.99 -9.77 2.78
N ASN A 121 -15.90 -8.81 2.98
CA ASN A 121 -15.99 -8.00 4.20
C ASN A 121 -16.99 -8.56 5.23
N LEU A 122 -17.55 -9.76 4.99
CA LEU A 122 -18.55 -10.38 5.86
C LEU A 122 -17.89 -11.19 6.98
N ALA A 123 -18.27 -10.95 8.23
CA ALA A 123 -17.67 -11.54 9.42
C ALA A 123 -17.61 -13.09 9.39
N GLN A 124 -18.55 -13.74 8.71
CA GLN A 124 -18.55 -15.20 8.55
C GLN A 124 -17.35 -15.76 7.81
N HIS A 125 -16.65 -14.95 6.98
CA HIS A 125 -15.48 -15.36 6.19
C HIS A 125 -14.15 -15.01 6.89
N LEU A 126 -14.16 -14.38 8.05
CA LEU A 126 -12.94 -14.00 8.76
C LEU A 126 -12.00 -15.19 8.98
N GLY A 127 -12.51 -16.35 9.39
CA GLY A 127 -11.72 -17.55 9.62
C GLY A 127 -11.01 -18.07 8.37
N TYR A 128 -11.62 -17.93 7.20
CA TYR A 128 -11.01 -18.26 5.91
C TYR A 128 -9.76 -17.42 5.64
N TYR A 129 -9.84 -16.10 5.81
CA TYR A 129 -8.70 -15.20 5.60
C TYR A 129 -7.64 -15.32 6.68
N GLN A 130 -8.01 -15.62 7.93
CA GLN A 130 -7.05 -15.94 8.99
C GLN A 130 -6.27 -17.22 8.68
N SER A 131 -6.90 -18.24 8.07
CA SER A 131 -6.23 -19.46 7.62
C SER A 131 -5.22 -19.17 6.50
N LEU A 132 -5.58 -18.35 5.49
CA LEU A 132 -4.67 -17.92 4.43
C LEU A 132 -3.51 -17.09 4.98
N HIS A 133 -3.79 -16.16 5.89
CA HIS A 133 -2.76 -15.37 6.58
C HIS A 133 -1.76 -16.27 7.30
N ALA A 134 -2.25 -17.21 8.12
CA ALA A 134 -1.38 -18.13 8.85
C ALA A 134 -0.54 -19.00 7.90
N TYR A 135 -1.11 -19.43 6.76
CA TYR A 135 -0.42 -20.18 5.74
C TYR A 135 0.75 -19.40 5.13
N ILE A 136 0.51 -18.16 4.70
CA ILE A 136 1.52 -17.30 4.09
C ILE A 136 2.60 -16.94 5.13
N LYS A 137 2.20 -16.48 6.32
CA LYS A 137 3.14 -16.08 7.40
C LYS A 137 3.99 -17.23 7.92
N GLY A 138 3.47 -18.44 7.94
CA GLY A 138 4.18 -19.63 8.42
C GLY A 138 4.98 -20.36 7.35
N GLY A 139 4.67 -20.18 6.06
CA GLY A 139 5.24 -20.93 4.95
C GLY A 139 6.38 -20.25 4.22
N PHE A 140 6.49 -18.91 4.30
CA PHE A 140 7.40 -18.13 3.46
C PHE A 140 8.15 -17.06 4.26
N GLU A 141 9.43 -16.83 3.92
CA GLU A 141 10.25 -15.78 4.55
C GLU A 141 9.80 -14.39 4.11
N ARG A 142 9.52 -14.23 2.80
CA ARG A 142 8.93 -13.03 2.22
C ARG A 142 7.42 -13.23 2.22
N ASN A 143 6.72 -12.58 3.11
CA ASN A 143 5.33 -12.93 3.42
C ASN A 143 4.41 -11.71 3.60
N HIS A 144 4.70 -10.65 2.85
CA HIS A 144 3.84 -9.46 2.87
C HIS A 144 2.46 -9.79 2.29
N ILE A 145 1.39 -9.37 2.98
CA ILE A 145 0.01 -9.66 2.58
C ILE A 145 -0.75 -8.35 2.42
N VAL A 146 -1.25 -8.13 1.23
CA VAL A 146 -2.26 -7.10 0.96
C VAL A 146 -3.58 -7.80 0.70
N ALA A 147 -4.63 -7.42 1.41
CA ALA A 147 -5.98 -7.94 1.18
C ALA A 147 -6.88 -6.85 0.62
N ASN A 148 -7.55 -7.16 -0.50
CA ASN A 148 -8.41 -6.23 -1.21
C ASN A 148 -9.89 -6.59 -1.13
N PRO A 149 -10.61 -6.06 -0.14
CA PRO A 149 -12.08 -6.02 -0.16
C PRO A 149 -12.63 -4.88 -1.03
N GLY A 150 -11.79 -3.93 -1.48
CA GLY A 150 -12.19 -2.75 -2.24
C GLY A 150 -13.12 -1.78 -1.47
N THR A 151 -13.40 -2.08 -0.22
CA THR A 151 -14.34 -1.36 0.64
C THR A 151 -13.98 -1.50 2.12
N GLN A 152 -14.67 -0.78 2.98
CA GLN A 152 -14.46 -0.84 4.42
C GLN A 152 -14.79 -2.23 4.99
N THR A 153 -14.04 -2.63 6.00
CA THR A 153 -14.19 -3.90 6.71
C THR A 153 -14.27 -3.66 8.22
N PRO A 154 -14.83 -4.60 9.00
CA PRO A 154 -14.67 -4.57 10.45
C PRO A 154 -13.18 -4.61 10.86
N GLU A 155 -12.82 -3.98 11.99
CA GLU A 155 -11.46 -3.93 12.53
C GLU A 155 -10.78 -5.30 12.65
N ALA A 156 -11.56 -6.37 12.87
CA ALA A 156 -11.05 -7.74 12.97
C ALA A 156 -10.27 -8.21 11.72
N TRP A 157 -10.49 -7.59 10.54
CA TRP A 157 -9.74 -7.88 9.31
C TRP A 157 -8.26 -7.51 9.40
N LEU A 158 -7.86 -6.65 10.32
CA LEU A 158 -6.43 -6.37 10.60
C LEU A 158 -5.63 -7.63 10.95
N ALA A 159 -6.28 -8.70 11.40
CA ALA A 159 -5.63 -9.98 11.69
C ALA A 159 -5.45 -10.87 10.44
N THR A 160 -5.84 -10.41 9.26
CA THR A 160 -5.80 -11.20 8.02
C THR A 160 -4.77 -10.73 7.00
N ALA A 161 -4.24 -9.51 7.15
CA ALA A 161 -3.29 -8.92 6.22
C ALA A 161 -2.39 -7.89 6.91
N ASP A 162 -1.28 -7.54 6.26
CA ASP A 162 -0.44 -6.40 6.65
C ASP A 162 -1.08 -5.09 6.20
N VAL A 163 -1.71 -5.09 5.02
CA VAL A 163 -2.39 -3.94 4.42
C VAL A 163 -3.80 -4.33 3.97
N LEU A 164 -4.78 -3.47 4.23
CA LEU A 164 -6.15 -3.58 3.75
C LEU A 164 -6.42 -2.49 2.70
N VAL A 165 -6.88 -2.86 1.52
CA VAL A 165 -7.41 -1.92 0.52
C VAL A 165 -8.83 -1.54 0.93
N THR A 166 -8.98 -0.40 1.58
CA THR A 166 -10.26 0.06 2.13
C THR A 166 -11.08 0.92 1.17
N PHE A 167 -10.50 1.24 0.02
CA PHE A 167 -11.17 1.90 -1.10
C PHE A 167 -10.57 1.48 -2.44
N GLU A 168 -11.42 1.02 -3.37
CA GLU A 168 -11.11 0.80 -4.77
C GLU A 168 -12.32 1.17 -5.60
N SER A 169 -12.31 2.37 -6.21
CA SER A 169 -13.43 2.90 -6.99
C SER A 169 -13.01 4.11 -7.83
N PRO A 170 -13.86 4.59 -8.77
CA PRO A 170 -13.60 5.81 -9.52
C PRO A 170 -13.48 7.04 -8.61
N ALA A 171 -12.74 8.05 -9.08
CA ALA A 171 -12.56 9.34 -8.42
C ALA A 171 -13.87 10.01 -8.01
N ALA A 172 -14.93 9.84 -8.80
CA ALA A 172 -16.23 10.42 -8.50
C ALA A 172 -16.84 9.94 -7.17
N GLU A 173 -16.51 8.71 -6.74
CA GLU A 173 -16.97 8.14 -5.47
C GLU A 173 -16.06 8.55 -4.30
N TYR A 174 -14.79 8.89 -4.58
CA TYR A 174 -13.81 9.21 -3.55
C TYR A 174 -14.15 10.47 -2.74
N ALA A 175 -14.77 11.46 -3.39
CA ALA A 175 -15.19 12.70 -2.73
C ALA A 175 -16.23 12.50 -1.61
N GLY A 176 -17.00 11.41 -1.68
CA GLY A 176 -18.00 11.05 -0.67
C GLY A 176 -17.52 9.99 0.33
N TYR A 177 -16.31 9.48 0.16
CA TYR A 177 -15.76 8.45 1.04
C TYR A 177 -15.37 9.02 2.40
N ALA A 178 -15.77 8.32 3.47
CA ALA A 178 -15.33 8.60 4.83
C ALA A 178 -14.87 7.29 5.48
N PRO A 179 -13.63 7.23 6.01
CA PRO A 179 -13.13 6.01 6.63
C PRO A 179 -13.87 5.69 7.93
N ASP A 180 -13.95 4.42 8.26
CA ASP A 180 -14.49 3.99 9.56
C ASP A 180 -13.66 4.57 10.71
N PRO A 181 -14.27 5.04 11.81
CA PRO A 181 -13.55 5.72 12.89
C PRO A 181 -12.42 4.92 13.54
N TRP A 182 -12.49 3.59 13.51
CA TRP A 182 -11.47 2.72 14.09
C TRP A 182 -10.13 2.82 13.34
N THR A 183 -10.13 3.16 12.04
CA THR A 183 -8.91 3.26 11.22
C THR A 183 -7.98 4.36 11.71
N ALA A 184 -8.52 5.44 12.25
CA ALA A 184 -7.74 6.56 12.76
C ALA A 184 -6.85 6.22 13.98
N ALA A 185 -7.11 5.10 14.65
CA ALA A 185 -6.32 4.63 15.78
C ALA A 185 -5.19 3.67 15.37
N GLN A 186 -5.13 3.30 14.10
CA GLN A 186 -4.16 2.35 13.55
C GLN A 186 -3.00 3.09 12.85
N ASP A 187 -1.93 2.37 12.56
CA ASP A 187 -0.84 2.88 11.71
C ASP A 187 -1.34 3.06 10.27
N ALA A 188 -0.98 4.17 9.63
CA ALA A 188 -1.37 4.47 8.25
C ALA A 188 -0.91 3.39 7.25
N THR A 189 0.23 2.74 7.51
CA THR A 189 0.75 1.63 6.69
C THR A 189 -0.16 0.40 6.63
N ARG A 190 -1.22 0.37 7.41
CA ARG A 190 -2.21 -0.71 7.40
C ARG A 190 -3.28 -0.55 6.33
N PHE A 191 -3.32 0.59 5.62
CA PHE A 191 -4.40 0.92 4.70
C PHE A 191 -3.89 1.36 3.34
N ALA A 192 -4.63 0.94 2.30
CA ALA A 192 -4.40 1.32 0.92
C ALA A 192 -5.68 1.84 0.25
N HIS A 193 -5.53 2.80 -0.66
CA HIS A 193 -6.59 3.25 -1.56
C HIS A 193 -6.12 3.15 -3.02
N LEU A 194 -6.96 2.57 -3.88
CA LEU A 194 -6.78 2.48 -5.32
C LEU A 194 -7.87 3.33 -5.98
N VAL A 195 -7.47 4.38 -6.70
CA VAL A 195 -8.42 5.35 -7.26
C VAL A 195 -8.18 5.51 -8.76
N TYR A 196 -9.19 5.25 -9.56
CA TYR A 196 -9.12 5.34 -11.02
C TYR A 196 -10.07 6.38 -11.61
N ASP A 197 -10.00 6.60 -12.94
CA ASP A 197 -10.73 7.65 -13.66
C ASP A 197 -10.44 9.06 -13.08
N VAL A 198 -9.16 9.34 -12.83
CA VAL A 198 -8.67 10.59 -12.24
C VAL A 198 -8.11 11.49 -13.36
N ALA A 199 -8.74 12.61 -13.60
CA ALA A 199 -8.60 13.38 -14.84
C ALA A 199 -7.18 13.90 -15.14
N ASP A 200 -6.41 14.30 -14.13
CA ASP A 200 -5.11 14.95 -14.29
C ASP A 200 -4.25 14.92 -13.01
N ALA A 201 -3.02 15.44 -13.12
CA ALA A 201 -2.07 15.47 -12.01
C ALA A 201 -2.51 16.35 -10.82
N ASP A 202 -3.34 17.36 -10.99
CA ASP A 202 -3.82 18.19 -9.88
C ASP A 202 -4.91 17.47 -9.10
N ALA A 203 -5.80 16.76 -9.81
CA ALA A 203 -6.77 15.86 -9.19
C ALA A 203 -6.08 14.70 -8.46
N MET A 204 -5.04 14.10 -9.04
CA MET A 204 -4.21 13.06 -8.42
C MET A 204 -3.62 13.55 -7.09
N ARG A 205 -2.99 14.74 -7.03
CA ARG A 205 -2.45 15.32 -5.79
C ARG A 205 -3.53 15.50 -4.73
N THR A 206 -4.71 15.99 -5.13
CA THR A 206 -5.85 16.17 -4.23
C THR A 206 -6.30 14.84 -3.62
N ILE A 207 -6.33 13.77 -4.41
CA ILE A 207 -6.68 12.42 -3.95
C ILE A 207 -5.62 11.91 -2.97
N ILE A 208 -4.33 12.04 -3.28
CA ILE A 208 -3.24 11.63 -2.38
C ILE A 208 -3.31 12.38 -1.05
N ASP A 209 -3.52 13.70 -1.06
CA ASP A 209 -3.66 14.47 0.18
C ASP A 209 -4.88 14.05 1.00
N THR A 210 -5.99 13.73 0.33
CA THR A 210 -7.20 13.23 0.98
C THR A 210 -6.95 11.83 1.59
N ALA A 211 -6.29 10.93 0.87
CA ALA A 211 -5.92 9.60 1.37
C ALA A 211 -5.06 9.71 2.64
N ARG A 212 -4.07 10.59 2.65
CA ARG A 212 -3.24 10.86 3.83
C ARG A 212 -4.05 11.41 5.00
N ALA A 213 -4.99 12.32 4.74
CA ALA A 213 -5.89 12.84 5.76
C ALA A 213 -6.83 11.74 6.32
N HIS A 214 -7.09 10.71 5.54
CA HIS A 214 -7.84 9.51 5.92
C HIS A 214 -6.96 8.41 6.58
N ASN A 215 -5.73 8.73 6.97
CA ASN A 215 -4.79 7.80 7.60
C ASN A 215 -4.41 6.61 6.71
N VAL A 216 -4.14 6.87 5.41
CA VAL A 216 -3.76 5.86 4.41
C VAL A 216 -2.29 6.03 4.05
N GLY A 217 -1.52 4.95 4.12
CA GLY A 217 -0.08 4.92 3.84
C GLY A 217 0.29 4.34 2.47
N HIS A 218 -0.66 3.70 1.77
CA HIS A 218 -0.46 3.16 0.44
C HIS A 218 -1.50 3.71 -0.53
N VAL A 219 -1.09 4.16 -1.70
CA VAL A 219 -2.02 4.73 -2.67
C VAL A 219 -1.60 4.38 -4.10
N TYR A 220 -2.55 4.30 -5.01
CA TYR A 220 -2.33 4.39 -6.44
C TYR A 220 -3.46 5.15 -7.08
N VAL A 221 -3.10 6.06 -7.99
CA VAL A 221 -4.06 6.95 -8.65
C VAL A 221 -3.81 6.91 -10.15
N THR A 222 -4.83 6.57 -10.95
CA THR A 222 -4.70 6.49 -12.40
C THR A 222 -5.79 7.25 -13.14
N ASP A 223 -5.46 7.79 -14.30
CA ASP A 223 -6.41 8.35 -15.27
C ASP A 223 -7.03 7.27 -16.16
N ASP A 224 -6.56 6.04 -16.02
CA ASP A 224 -7.17 4.91 -16.70
C ASP A 224 -8.58 4.61 -16.18
N ARG A 225 -9.39 3.91 -16.98
CA ARG A 225 -10.82 3.69 -16.75
C ARG A 225 -11.32 2.51 -17.57
N GLY A 226 -12.58 2.14 -17.36
CA GLY A 226 -13.23 1.03 -18.08
C GLY A 226 -13.19 -0.26 -17.28
N ASP A 227 -13.22 -1.40 -17.97
CA ASP A 227 -13.36 -2.71 -17.35
C ASP A 227 -12.07 -3.17 -16.62
N ASN A 228 -10.91 -2.66 -17.05
CA ASN A 228 -9.63 -2.87 -16.39
C ASN A 228 -8.83 -1.56 -16.34
N PRO A 229 -8.95 -0.77 -15.27
CA PRO A 229 -8.22 0.50 -15.15
C PRO A 229 -6.78 0.33 -14.70
N TRP A 230 -6.22 -0.87 -14.81
CA TRP A 230 -4.91 -1.25 -14.29
C TRP A 230 -3.96 -1.79 -15.37
N ASP A 231 -4.30 -1.63 -16.66
CA ASP A 231 -3.54 -2.19 -17.77
C ASP A 231 -2.55 -1.21 -18.41
N THR A 232 -2.49 0.04 -17.89
CA THR A 232 -1.48 1.05 -18.24
C THR A 232 -0.97 1.79 -16.99
N LEU A 233 0.17 2.51 -17.14
CA LEU A 233 0.54 3.52 -16.14
C LEU A 233 -0.15 4.86 -16.44
N PRO A 234 -0.48 5.66 -15.42
CA PRO A 234 -1.13 6.93 -15.61
C PRO A 234 -0.26 7.91 -16.43
N THR A 235 -0.91 8.74 -17.22
CA THR A 235 -0.21 9.75 -18.05
C THR A 235 0.62 10.73 -17.21
N TYR A 236 0.29 10.89 -15.94
CA TYR A 236 1.00 11.72 -14.97
C TYR A 236 1.93 10.94 -14.02
N TRP A 237 2.34 9.71 -14.38
CA TRP A 237 3.18 8.84 -13.53
C TRP A 237 4.38 9.55 -12.90
N ALA A 238 5.14 10.33 -13.71
CA ALA A 238 6.28 11.07 -13.21
C ALA A 238 5.92 12.13 -12.14
N ALA A 239 4.72 12.71 -12.25
CA ALA A 239 4.23 13.65 -11.24
C ALA A 239 3.76 12.92 -9.96
N GLU A 240 3.15 11.75 -10.10
CA GLU A 240 2.71 10.93 -8.97
C GLU A 240 3.88 10.40 -8.15
N THR A 241 4.88 9.81 -8.80
CA THR A 241 6.10 9.32 -8.13
C THR A 241 6.87 10.44 -7.44
N ALA A 242 7.05 11.58 -8.12
CA ALA A 242 7.70 12.75 -7.53
C ALA A 242 6.90 13.30 -6.33
N TYR A 243 5.57 13.28 -6.39
CA TYR A 243 4.73 13.75 -5.30
C TYR A 243 4.77 12.79 -4.11
N ALA A 244 4.70 11.48 -4.34
CA ALA A 244 4.82 10.46 -3.30
C ALA A 244 6.19 10.51 -2.60
N ALA A 245 7.28 10.64 -3.35
CA ALA A 245 8.63 10.77 -2.82
C ALA A 245 8.87 12.06 -2.02
N ALA A 246 8.18 13.16 -2.37
CA ALA A 246 8.31 14.45 -1.67
C ALA A 246 7.56 14.48 -0.32
N VAL A 247 6.74 13.47 -0.02
CA VAL A 247 6.05 13.34 1.27
C VAL A 247 7.06 12.98 2.36
N PRO A 248 7.38 13.90 3.31
CA PRO A 248 8.45 13.67 4.26
C PRO A 248 8.13 12.51 5.20
N GLU A 249 9.14 11.67 5.47
CA GLU A 249 9.07 10.77 6.63
C GLU A 249 8.92 11.57 7.94
N PRO A 250 8.11 11.08 8.90
CA PRO A 250 7.86 11.78 10.16
C PRO A 250 9.12 12.06 10.99
N SER A 251 10.17 11.25 10.82
CA SER A 251 11.45 11.40 11.50
C SER A 251 12.15 12.72 11.18
N ALA A 252 11.98 13.28 9.98
CA ALA A 252 12.57 14.55 9.58
C ALA A 252 11.98 15.73 10.39
N TRP A 253 10.67 15.75 10.65
CA TRP A 253 10.03 16.81 11.43
C TRP A 253 10.30 16.69 12.92
N ALA A 254 10.32 15.47 13.48
CA ALA A 254 10.67 15.26 14.90
C ALA A 254 12.11 15.68 15.19
N GLY A 255 13.05 15.43 14.30
CA GLY A 255 14.43 15.92 14.38
C GLY A 255 14.52 17.45 14.33
N PHE A 256 13.76 18.11 13.45
CA PHE A 256 13.75 19.57 13.31
C PHE A 256 13.17 20.26 14.58
N VAL A 257 12.04 19.77 15.11
CA VAL A 257 11.41 20.33 16.33
C VAL A 257 12.28 20.08 17.54
N ALA A 258 12.88 18.91 17.70
CA ALA A 258 13.80 18.58 18.79
C ALA A 258 15.09 19.42 18.70
N GLY A 259 15.64 19.61 17.51
CA GLY A 259 16.78 20.48 17.25
C GLY A 259 16.52 21.93 17.60
N LEU A 260 15.37 22.48 17.20
CA LEU A 260 14.93 23.85 17.53
C LEU A 260 14.72 24.05 19.03
N ALA A 261 14.12 23.08 19.72
CA ALA A 261 13.90 23.11 21.16
C ALA A 261 15.24 23.11 21.94
N LEU A 262 16.20 22.30 21.50
CA LEU A 262 17.56 22.28 22.07
C LEU A 262 18.33 23.60 21.81
N LEU A 263 18.16 24.20 20.65
CA LEU A 263 18.79 25.48 20.31
C LEU A 263 18.23 26.62 21.20
N VAL A 264 16.91 26.66 21.37
CA VAL A 264 16.23 27.65 22.25
C VAL A 264 16.61 27.44 23.72
N ALA A 265 16.72 26.18 24.18
CA ALA A 265 17.16 25.88 25.54
C ALA A 265 18.63 26.29 25.80
N ARG A 266 19.52 26.13 24.81
CA ARG A 266 20.92 26.59 24.87
C ARG A 266 21.05 28.11 24.88
N LEU A 267 20.23 28.81 24.09
CA LEU A 267 20.23 30.28 24.07
C LEU A 267 19.76 30.90 25.39
N ARG A 268 18.80 30.23 26.10
CA ARG A 268 18.30 30.68 27.41
C ARG A 268 19.26 30.41 28.59
N ARG A 269 20.29 29.57 28.41
CA ARG A 269 21.27 29.19 29.43
C ARG A 269 22.61 29.98 29.37
N ARG A 270 22.75 31.01 28.50
CA ARG A 270 23.92 31.88 28.55
C ARG A 270 23.74 32.83 29.72
N PRO A 271 24.61 32.77 30.79
CA PRO A 271 24.61 33.71 31.85
C PRO A 271 25.11 35.08 31.33
N ARG A 272 24.54 36.15 31.81
CA ARG A 272 25.03 37.53 31.60
C ARG A 272 26.32 37.74 32.35
#